data_2845350df35a8e2ae0297ff5888dc177
#
_entry.id   2845350df35a8e2ae0297ff5888dc177
#
_cell.length_a   1.000
_cell.length_b   1.000
_cell.length_c   1.000
_cell.angle_alpha   90.00
_cell.angle_beta   90.00
_cell.angle_gamma   90.00
#
_symmetry.space_group_name_H-M   'P 1'
#
loop_
_entity.id
_entity.type
_entity.pdbx_description
1 polymer ?
#
loop_
_entity_poly.entity_id
_entity_poly.type
_entity_poly.pdbx_seq_one_letter_code
_entity_poly.pdbx_strand_id
1 'polypeptide(L)'
;MKNLFIYLVLISLLLFNSCSPARRTARSTVSTAPATDYAREYLIKYGNLAVSEMKRSGVPASITLAQGMLESNYGRSRLATLGNNHFGIKCHSDWSGKRIYHDDNRKGECFRSYASPEESYRDHSDFLVNGSRYRNLFHLAATDYKGWAHGLKKAGYATDPKYPELLIRKIED
;
A
#
# COMPACT_ATOMS: atom_id res chain seq x y z
N MET A 1 30.81 -67.81 60.46
CA MET A 1 31.72 -66.95 61.23
C MET A 1 32.10 -65.77 60.39
N LYS A 2 31.75 -64.53 60.86
CA LYS A 2 32.44 -63.27 60.58
C LYS A 2 32.21 -62.68 59.16
N ASN A 3 31.92 -61.49 58.96
CA ASN A 3 31.45 -60.29 59.70
C ASN A 3 30.82 -59.35 58.73
N LEU A 4 29.72 -58.85 59.15
CA LEU A 4 28.98 -57.72 58.62
C LEU A 4 29.85 -56.48 58.60
N PHE A 5 30.03 -55.82 57.46
CA PHE A 5 30.47 -54.47 57.44
C PHE A 5 29.50 -53.66 56.53
N ILE A 6 28.70 -52.90 57.22
CA ILE A 6 27.78 -51.90 56.61
C ILE A 6 28.65 -50.72 56.22
N TYR A 7 28.73 -50.42 54.93
CA TYR A 7 29.18 -49.12 54.45
C TYR A 7 27.98 -48.28 54.03
N LEU A 8 27.63 -47.39 54.91
CA LEU A 8 26.72 -46.27 54.61
C LEU A 8 27.42 -45.30 53.65
N VAL A 9 27.07 -45.36 52.35
CA VAL A 9 27.48 -44.33 51.41
C VAL A 9 26.38 -43.31 51.35
N LEU A 10 26.60 -42.16 51.98
CA LEU A 10 25.81 -40.95 51.83
C LEU A 10 25.95 -40.43 50.41
N ILE A 11 24.95 -40.72 49.57
CA ILE A 11 24.83 -40.08 48.25
C ILE A 11 24.19 -38.70 48.48
N SER A 12 25.04 -37.69 48.52
CA SER A 12 24.67 -36.29 48.47
C SER A 12 24.08 -36.00 47.07
N LEU A 13 22.74 -35.88 46.98
CA LEU A 13 22.05 -35.38 45.79
C LEU A 13 22.34 -33.88 45.65
N LEU A 14 23.32 -33.55 44.84
CA LEU A 14 23.51 -32.20 44.34
C LEU A 14 22.42 -31.95 43.26
N LEU A 15 21.36 -31.29 43.68
CA LEU A 15 20.37 -30.74 42.77
C LEU A 15 21.01 -29.58 41.99
N PHE A 16 21.53 -29.88 40.81
CA PHE A 16 21.88 -28.83 39.86
C PHE A 16 20.57 -28.22 39.32
N ASN A 17 20.18 -27.11 39.92
CA ASN A 17 19.18 -26.21 39.30
C ASN A 17 19.80 -25.63 38.04
N SER A 18 19.60 -26.32 36.92
CA SER A 18 19.91 -25.80 35.60
C SER A 18 18.89 -24.72 35.25
N CYS A 19 19.24 -23.50 35.62
CA CYS A 19 18.50 -22.31 35.19
C CYS A 19 18.86 -22.07 33.72
N SER A 20 18.12 -22.70 32.80
CA SER A 20 18.22 -22.37 31.38
C SER A 20 17.70 -20.95 31.16
N PRO A 21 18.52 -20.02 30.62
CA PRO A 21 17.99 -18.71 30.22
C PRO A 21 16.99 -18.93 29.10
N ALA A 22 15.73 -18.68 29.40
CA ALA A 22 14.68 -18.62 28.38
C ALA A 22 15.09 -17.58 27.32
N ARG A 23 15.53 -18.07 26.17
CA ARG A 23 15.79 -17.27 24.99
C ARG A 23 14.47 -16.63 24.62
N ARG A 24 14.22 -15.41 25.09
CA ARG A 24 13.14 -14.57 24.60
C ARG A 24 13.42 -14.33 23.11
N THR A 25 12.88 -15.17 22.27
CA THR A 25 12.67 -14.83 20.86
C THR A 25 11.81 -13.58 20.90
N ALA A 26 12.42 -12.44 20.61
CA ALA A 26 11.69 -11.22 20.32
C ALA A 26 10.78 -11.52 19.13
N ARG A 27 9.54 -11.89 19.45
CA ARG A 27 8.48 -11.99 18.45
C ARG A 27 8.29 -10.57 17.94
N SER A 28 8.87 -10.30 16.80
CA SER A 28 8.62 -9.08 16.04
C SER A 28 7.10 -9.04 15.84
N THR A 29 6.40 -8.32 16.71
CA THR A 29 5.01 -7.96 16.51
C THR A 29 5.02 -6.98 15.35
N VAL A 30 4.83 -7.47 14.14
CA VAL A 30 4.40 -6.64 13.04
C VAL A 30 3.08 -6.04 13.53
N SER A 31 3.12 -4.80 13.97
CA SER A 31 1.93 -4.03 14.31
C SER A 31 1.15 -3.86 13.01
N THR A 32 0.16 -4.72 12.80
CA THR A 32 -0.85 -4.50 11.77
C THR A 32 -1.79 -3.43 12.33
N ALA A 33 -1.41 -2.16 12.15
CA ALA A 33 -2.33 -1.07 12.39
C ALA A 33 -3.62 -1.34 11.58
N PRO A 34 -4.81 -1.04 12.13
CA PRO A 34 -6.06 -1.17 11.40
C PRO A 34 -6.00 -0.40 10.07
N ALA A 35 -6.72 -0.88 9.06
CA ALA A 35 -6.75 -0.22 7.74
C ALA A 35 -7.19 1.25 7.83
N THR A 36 -7.99 1.60 8.83
CA THR A 36 -8.40 2.97 9.17
C THR A 36 -7.23 3.88 9.54
N ASP A 37 -6.20 3.37 10.23
CA ASP A 37 -5.03 4.16 10.60
C ASP A 37 -4.19 4.49 9.36
N TYR A 38 -3.99 3.54 8.45
CA TYR A 38 -3.26 3.79 7.20
C TYR A 38 -4.00 4.74 6.27
N ALA A 39 -5.33 4.66 6.22
CA ALA A 39 -6.14 5.60 5.43
C ALA A 39 -5.98 7.03 5.97
N ARG A 40 -6.06 7.19 7.28
CA ARG A 40 -5.88 8.48 7.95
C ARG A 40 -4.47 9.06 7.72
N GLU A 41 -3.42 8.24 7.88
CA GLU A 41 -2.04 8.67 7.60
C GLU A 41 -1.87 9.10 6.15
N TYR A 42 -2.42 8.35 5.21
CA TYR A 42 -2.37 8.67 3.79
C TYR A 42 -3.11 9.98 3.48
N LEU A 43 -4.30 10.18 4.05
CA LEU A 43 -5.08 11.40 3.92
C LEU A 43 -4.34 12.62 4.47
N ILE A 44 -3.76 12.51 5.66
CA ILE A 44 -2.97 13.60 6.27
C ILE A 44 -1.79 13.98 5.36
N LYS A 45 -1.11 12.98 4.82
CA LYS A 45 0.10 13.19 4.03
C LYS A 45 -0.17 13.76 2.64
N TYR A 46 -1.23 13.28 1.96
CA TYR A 46 -1.46 13.55 0.56
C TYR A 46 -2.76 14.32 0.26
N GLY A 47 -3.57 14.62 1.27
CA GLY A 47 -4.86 15.31 1.10
C GLY A 47 -4.71 16.67 0.42
N ASN A 48 -3.79 17.50 0.91
CA ASN A 48 -3.55 18.82 0.33
C ASN A 48 -3.03 18.74 -1.11
N LEU A 49 -2.22 17.73 -1.41
CA LEU A 49 -1.71 17.47 -2.75
C LEU A 49 -2.86 17.11 -3.72
N ALA A 50 -3.76 16.22 -3.29
CA ALA A 50 -4.92 15.85 -4.09
C ALA A 50 -5.86 17.04 -4.34
N VAL A 51 -6.05 17.92 -3.34
CA VAL A 51 -6.83 19.15 -3.51
C VAL A 51 -6.13 20.12 -4.48
N SER A 52 -4.82 20.23 -4.43
CA SER A 52 -4.04 21.05 -5.37
C SER A 52 -4.19 20.52 -6.80
N GLU A 53 -4.10 19.21 -7.00
CA GLU A 53 -4.29 18.59 -8.30
C GLU A 53 -5.74 18.72 -8.80
N MET A 54 -6.73 18.62 -7.92
CA MET A 54 -8.13 18.88 -8.31
C MET A 54 -8.32 20.31 -8.85
N LYS A 55 -7.72 21.30 -8.19
CA LYS A 55 -7.79 22.71 -8.65
C LYS A 55 -7.10 22.90 -10.00
N ARG A 56 -6.04 22.17 -10.27
CA ARG A 56 -5.26 22.26 -11.52
C ARG A 56 -5.93 21.50 -12.68
N SER A 57 -6.43 20.29 -12.41
CA SER A 57 -6.81 19.32 -13.44
C SER A 57 -8.32 19.11 -13.57
N GLY A 58 -9.09 19.43 -12.53
CA GLY A 58 -10.51 19.10 -12.46
C GLY A 58 -10.83 17.68 -11.99
N VAL A 59 -9.81 16.81 -11.77
CA VAL A 59 -10.02 15.47 -11.21
C VAL A 59 -10.37 15.59 -9.72
N PRO A 60 -11.49 15.01 -9.23
CA PRO A 60 -11.89 15.16 -7.83
C PRO A 60 -10.82 14.65 -6.87
N ALA A 61 -10.52 15.42 -5.82
CA ALA A 61 -9.53 15.06 -4.80
C ALA A 61 -9.87 13.73 -4.10
N SER A 62 -11.16 13.47 -3.84
CA SER A 62 -11.63 12.22 -3.26
C SER A 62 -11.32 11.01 -4.14
N ILE A 63 -11.52 11.14 -5.46
CA ILE A 63 -11.18 10.10 -6.44
C ILE A 63 -9.67 9.87 -6.46
N THR A 64 -8.87 10.94 -6.56
CA THR A 64 -7.40 10.84 -6.59
C THR A 64 -6.88 10.15 -5.32
N LEU A 65 -7.38 10.53 -4.14
CA LEU A 65 -6.97 9.91 -2.87
C LEU A 65 -7.39 8.44 -2.80
N ALA A 66 -8.64 8.11 -3.13
CA ALA A 66 -9.12 6.74 -3.11
C ALA A 66 -8.33 5.83 -4.05
N GLN A 67 -8.03 6.30 -5.27
CA GLN A 67 -7.15 5.59 -6.21
C GLN A 67 -5.74 5.43 -5.63
N GLY A 68 -5.14 6.50 -5.12
CA GLY A 68 -3.82 6.41 -4.51
C GLY A 68 -3.76 5.43 -3.33
N MET A 69 -4.77 5.41 -2.45
CA MET A 69 -4.87 4.43 -1.37
C MET A 69 -4.98 3.01 -1.90
N LEU A 70 -5.82 2.77 -2.90
CA LEU A 70 -6.09 1.45 -3.46
C LEU A 70 -4.87 0.91 -4.21
N GLU A 71 -4.34 1.68 -5.16
CA GLU A 71 -3.27 1.27 -6.07
C GLU A 71 -1.90 1.15 -5.36
N SER A 72 -1.67 1.96 -4.32
CA SER A 72 -0.39 1.96 -3.60
C SER A 72 -0.42 1.20 -2.27
N ASN A 73 -1.53 0.56 -1.91
CA ASN A 73 -1.72 0.03 -0.56
C ASN A 73 -1.39 1.11 0.50
N TYR A 74 -2.05 2.25 0.40
CA TYR A 74 -1.84 3.42 1.28
C TYR A 74 -0.39 3.96 1.24
N GLY A 75 0.23 3.99 0.07
CA GLY A 75 1.62 4.45 -0.11
C GLY A 75 2.69 3.46 0.37
N ARG A 76 2.30 2.22 0.67
CA ARG A 76 3.19 1.20 1.26
C ARG A 76 3.66 0.16 0.24
N SER A 77 3.12 0.18 -0.97
CA SER A 77 3.57 -0.72 -2.04
C SER A 77 5.02 -0.43 -2.44
N ARG A 78 5.69 -1.42 -3.02
CA ARG A 78 7.05 -1.26 -3.53
C ARG A 78 7.15 -0.15 -4.59
N LEU A 79 6.15 -0.02 -5.44
CA LEU A 79 6.11 1.04 -6.46
C LEU A 79 6.02 2.43 -5.81
N ALA A 80 5.21 2.59 -4.76
CA ALA A 80 5.09 3.85 -4.04
C ALA A 80 6.34 4.19 -3.22
N THR A 81 6.94 3.22 -2.53
CA THR A 81 8.07 3.46 -1.61
C THR A 81 9.39 3.66 -2.32
N LEU A 82 9.65 2.96 -3.42
CA LEU A 82 10.91 3.02 -4.15
C LEU A 82 10.85 3.86 -5.42
N GLY A 83 9.66 4.01 -6.01
CA GLY A 83 9.47 4.72 -7.27
C GLY A 83 8.56 5.94 -7.17
N ASN A 84 8.07 6.29 -5.97
CA ASN A 84 7.05 7.33 -5.74
C ASN A 84 5.81 7.17 -6.64
N ASN A 85 5.57 5.96 -7.17
CA ASN A 85 4.46 5.68 -8.07
C ASN A 85 3.24 5.21 -7.27
N HIS A 86 2.37 6.14 -6.95
CA HIS A 86 1.19 5.91 -6.13
C HIS A 86 -0.01 5.35 -6.89
N PHE A 87 0.05 5.31 -8.22
CA PHE A 87 -1.08 4.93 -9.06
C PHE A 87 -0.79 3.73 -9.97
N GLY A 88 0.39 3.11 -9.83
CA GLY A 88 0.78 1.97 -10.65
C GLY A 88 0.86 2.30 -12.15
N ILE A 89 1.22 3.52 -12.51
CA ILE A 89 1.29 3.91 -13.93
C ILE A 89 2.47 3.21 -14.59
N LYS A 90 2.13 2.43 -15.63
CA LYS A 90 3.12 1.68 -16.42
C LYS A 90 3.85 2.60 -17.39
N CYS A 91 5.07 2.19 -17.80
CA CYS A 91 5.75 2.86 -18.89
C CYS A 91 4.96 2.61 -20.19
N HIS A 92 4.56 3.69 -20.83
CA HIS A 92 4.09 3.66 -22.21
C HIS A 92 5.24 4.05 -23.15
N SER A 93 5.02 3.95 -24.45
CA SER A 93 6.04 4.23 -25.47
C SER A 93 6.61 5.64 -25.43
N ASP A 94 5.86 6.58 -24.88
CA ASP A 94 6.20 8.01 -24.71
C ASP A 94 6.96 8.32 -23.42
N TRP A 95 7.17 7.34 -22.53
CA TRP A 95 7.85 7.56 -21.26
C TRP A 95 9.37 7.55 -21.38
N SER A 96 10.00 8.70 -21.19
CA SER A 96 11.45 8.90 -21.18
C SER A 96 12.08 9.04 -19.81
N GLY A 97 11.26 9.09 -18.74
CA GLY A 97 11.70 9.25 -17.35
C GLY A 97 12.32 7.99 -16.74
N LYS A 98 12.60 8.06 -15.43
CA LYS A 98 13.10 6.92 -14.65
C LYS A 98 12.11 5.77 -14.62
N ARG A 99 12.62 4.55 -14.47
CA ARG A 99 11.84 3.31 -14.53
C ARG A 99 12.08 2.45 -13.31
N ILE A 100 11.05 1.74 -12.88
CA ILE A 100 11.12 0.68 -11.88
C ILE A 100 10.43 -0.55 -12.45
N TYR A 101 10.99 -1.73 -12.20
CA TYR A 101 10.43 -2.98 -12.71
C TYR A 101 9.78 -3.76 -11.57
N HIS A 102 8.59 -4.28 -11.81
CA HIS A 102 7.81 -5.03 -10.85
C HIS A 102 7.00 -6.12 -11.57
N ASP A 103 6.82 -7.26 -10.89
CA ASP A 103 5.95 -8.33 -11.39
C ASP A 103 4.50 -7.97 -11.07
N ASP A 104 3.68 -7.85 -12.11
CA ASP A 104 2.24 -7.60 -12.03
C ASP A 104 1.52 -8.64 -12.91
N ASN A 105 0.86 -8.26 -14.00
CA ASN A 105 0.25 -9.20 -14.95
C ASN A 105 1.31 -10.00 -15.72
N ARG A 106 2.51 -9.46 -15.82
CA ARG A 106 3.68 -10.12 -16.42
C ARG A 106 4.89 -9.92 -15.51
N LYS A 107 5.85 -10.84 -15.64
CA LYS A 107 7.14 -10.72 -14.96
C LYS A 107 7.93 -9.54 -15.52
N GLY A 108 8.46 -8.70 -14.62
CA GLY A 108 9.34 -7.59 -14.98
C GLY A 108 8.66 -6.47 -15.77
N GLU A 109 7.38 -6.17 -15.50
CA GLU A 109 6.72 -5.04 -16.14
C GLU A 109 7.33 -3.70 -15.74
N CYS A 110 7.38 -2.78 -16.71
CA CYS A 110 7.93 -1.45 -16.54
C CYS A 110 6.87 -0.49 -15.96
N PHE A 111 7.22 0.15 -14.86
CA PHE A 111 6.43 1.22 -14.24
C PHE A 111 7.23 2.52 -14.21
N ARG A 112 6.54 3.66 -14.30
CA ARG A 112 7.13 4.98 -14.15
C ARG A 112 7.71 5.14 -12.75
N SER A 113 8.85 5.81 -12.63
CA SER A 113 9.44 6.17 -11.35
C SER A 113 9.64 7.68 -11.31
N TYR A 114 9.21 8.30 -10.24
CA TYR A 114 9.15 9.75 -10.06
C TYR A 114 10.16 10.21 -9.03
N ALA A 115 10.58 11.47 -9.10
CA ALA A 115 11.46 12.07 -8.10
C ALA A 115 10.71 12.32 -6.77
N SER A 116 9.39 12.54 -6.86
CA SER A 116 8.56 12.80 -5.69
C SER A 116 7.12 12.29 -5.88
N PRO A 117 6.35 12.16 -4.79
CA PRO A 117 4.91 11.86 -4.88
C PRO A 117 4.12 12.91 -5.67
N GLU A 118 4.53 14.18 -5.61
CA GLU A 118 3.89 15.28 -6.34
C GLU A 118 3.92 15.04 -7.85
N GLU A 119 5.06 14.55 -8.37
CA GLU A 119 5.16 14.17 -9.78
C GLU A 119 4.22 13.04 -10.15
N SER A 120 4.10 12.03 -9.27
CA SER A 120 3.17 10.92 -9.47
C SER A 120 1.71 11.37 -9.51
N TYR A 121 1.31 12.26 -8.60
CA TYR A 121 -0.04 12.82 -8.55
C TYR A 121 -0.35 13.66 -9.78
N ARG A 122 0.61 14.48 -10.21
CA ARG A 122 0.49 15.27 -11.42
C ARG A 122 0.34 14.38 -12.65
N ASP A 123 1.21 13.40 -12.82
CA ASP A 123 1.18 12.50 -13.97
C ASP A 123 -0.12 11.68 -14.03
N HIS A 124 -0.65 11.25 -12.87
CA HIS A 124 -1.96 10.61 -12.78
C HIS A 124 -3.08 11.54 -13.24
N SER A 125 -3.09 12.78 -12.76
CA SER A 125 -4.10 13.76 -13.20
C SER A 125 -4.00 14.02 -14.70
N ASP A 126 -2.80 14.19 -15.22
CA ASP A 126 -2.55 14.41 -16.65
C ASP A 126 -2.93 13.19 -17.49
N PHE A 127 -2.70 11.98 -16.99
CA PHE A 127 -3.16 10.75 -17.62
C PHE A 127 -4.68 10.69 -17.79
N LEU A 128 -5.44 11.16 -16.80
CA LEU A 128 -6.90 11.22 -16.90
C LEU A 128 -7.36 12.35 -17.82
N VAL A 129 -6.75 13.54 -17.72
CA VAL A 129 -7.12 14.71 -18.56
C VAL A 129 -6.84 14.45 -20.03
N ASN A 130 -5.68 13.88 -20.35
CA ASN A 130 -5.23 13.68 -21.73
C ASN A 130 -5.83 12.40 -22.37
N GLY A 131 -6.31 11.46 -21.54
CA GLY A 131 -6.88 10.22 -22.03
C GLY A 131 -8.27 10.41 -22.61
N SER A 132 -8.42 10.31 -23.93
CA SER A 132 -9.69 10.53 -24.65
C SER A 132 -10.85 9.70 -24.09
N ARG A 133 -10.58 8.50 -23.60
CA ARG A 133 -11.56 7.60 -22.98
C ARG A 133 -12.15 8.14 -21.67
N TYR A 134 -11.48 9.06 -21.00
CA TYR A 134 -11.92 9.68 -19.74
C TYR A 134 -12.65 11.00 -19.91
N ARG A 135 -12.70 11.56 -21.14
CA ARG A 135 -13.25 12.89 -21.41
C ARG A 135 -14.63 13.10 -20.80
N ASN A 136 -15.51 12.10 -20.88
CA ASN A 136 -16.88 12.21 -20.37
C ASN A 136 -16.97 12.35 -18.86
N LEU A 137 -15.91 11.99 -18.10
CA LEU A 137 -15.87 12.15 -16.65
C LEU A 137 -15.86 13.62 -16.24
N PHE A 138 -15.26 14.47 -17.06
CA PHE A 138 -15.13 15.91 -16.78
C PHE A 138 -16.44 16.69 -17.00
N HIS A 139 -17.53 16.03 -17.42
CA HIS A 139 -18.89 16.58 -17.40
C HIS A 139 -19.61 16.32 -16.08
N LEU A 140 -19.07 15.44 -15.21
CA LEU A 140 -19.62 15.17 -13.90
C LEU A 140 -19.19 16.25 -12.90
N ALA A 141 -20.05 16.55 -11.93
CA ALA A 141 -19.65 17.40 -10.81
C ALA A 141 -18.48 16.77 -10.02
N ALA A 142 -17.58 17.59 -9.51
CA ALA A 142 -16.46 17.11 -8.66
C ALA A 142 -16.93 16.41 -7.38
N THR A 143 -18.17 16.67 -6.96
CA THR A 143 -18.81 16.02 -5.81
C THR A 143 -19.50 14.70 -6.17
N ASP A 144 -19.68 14.39 -7.44
CA ASP A 144 -20.27 13.13 -7.91
C ASP A 144 -19.22 12.03 -7.98
N TYR A 145 -18.62 11.68 -6.83
CA TYR A 145 -17.60 10.64 -6.77
C TYR A 145 -18.11 9.27 -7.19
N LYS A 146 -19.42 8.99 -7.04
CA LYS A 146 -20.04 7.72 -7.48
C LYS A 146 -20.06 7.64 -9.01
N GLY A 147 -20.52 8.71 -9.66
CA GLY A 147 -20.46 8.83 -11.13
C GLY A 147 -19.02 8.71 -11.65
N TRP A 148 -18.06 9.36 -10.99
CA TRP A 148 -16.65 9.23 -11.33
C TRP A 148 -16.13 7.80 -11.20
N ALA A 149 -16.43 7.10 -10.10
CA ALA A 149 -15.98 5.73 -9.86
C ALA A 149 -16.51 4.76 -10.95
N HIS A 150 -17.82 4.81 -11.24
CA HIS A 150 -18.41 4.00 -12.30
C HIS A 150 -17.90 4.39 -13.69
N GLY A 151 -17.72 5.67 -13.92
CA GLY A 151 -17.19 6.19 -15.17
C GLY A 151 -15.76 5.76 -15.45
N LEU A 152 -14.88 5.76 -14.44
CA LEU A 152 -13.52 5.23 -14.53
C LEU A 152 -13.52 3.76 -14.94
N LYS A 153 -14.36 2.94 -14.30
CA LYS A 153 -14.53 1.53 -14.66
C LYS A 153 -15.00 1.36 -16.10
N LYS A 154 -16.03 2.11 -16.51
CA LYS A 154 -16.56 2.08 -17.87
C LYS A 154 -15.51 2.50 -18.90
N ALA A 155 -14.66 3.46 -18.56
CA ALA A 155 -13.55 3.92 -19.40
C ALA A 155 -12.36 2.95 -19.43
N GLY A 156 -12.43 1.84 -18.68
CA GLY A 156 -11.36 0.82 -18.67
C GLY A 156 -10.12 1.22 -17.85
N TYR A 157 -10.30 2.01 -16.79
CA TYR A 157 -9.18 2.31 -15.89
C TYR A 157 -8.68 1.06 -15.19
N ALA A 158 -9.59 0.21 -14.71
CA ALA A 158 -9.28 -1.06 -14.07
C ALA A 158 -10.12 -2.20 -14.66
N THR A 159 -9.59 -3.42 -14.60
CA THR A 159 -10.27 -4.63 -15.08
C THR A 159 -11.22 -5.23 -14.05
N ASP A 160 -10.97 -5.03 -12.76
CA ASP A 160 -11.79 -5.55 -11.67
C ASP A 160 -13.24 -5.03 -11.78
N PRO A 161 -14.27 -5.90 -11.86
CA PRO A 161 -15.66 -5.49 -11.88
C PRO A 161 -16.12 -4.75 -10.63
N LYS A 162 -15.45 -4.97 -9.48
CA LYS A 162 -15.75 -4.33 -8.19
C LYS A 162 -15.01 -3.01 -7.96
N TYR A 163 -14.28 -2.54 -8.96
CA TYR A 163 -13.47 -1.33 -8.82
C TYR A 163 -14.27 -0.09 -8.37
N PRO A 164 -15.48 0.18 -8.90
CA PRO A 164 -16.27 1.32 -8.43
C PRO A 164 -16.62 1.23 -6.93
N GLU A 165 -17.06 0.07 -6.49
CA GLU A 165 -17.44 -0.16 -5.09
C GLU A 165 -16.24 -0.05 -4.15
N LEU A 166 -15.05 -0.49 -4.60
CA LEU A 166 -13.81 -0.33 -3.83
C LEU A 166 -13.44 1.14 -3.67
N LEU A 167 -13.55 1.95 -4.73
CA LEU A 167 -13.29 3.39 -4.67
C LEU A 167 -14.32 4.10 -3.77
N ILE A 168 -15.61 3.82 -3.97
CA ILE A 168 -16.69 4.43 -3.19
C ILE A 168 -16.49 4.14 -1.70
N ARG A 169 -16.21 2.89 -1.34
CA ARG A 169 -15.91 2.53 0.04
C ARG A 169 -14.71 3.29 0.62
N LYS A 170 -13.63 3.45 -0.16
CA LYS A 170 -12.45 4.21 0.27
C LYS A 170 -12.73 5.70 0.51
N ILE A 171 -13.77 6.23 -0.12
CA ILE A 171 -14.18 7.63 0.05
C ILE A 171 -15.13 7.78 1.26
N GLU A 172 -15.96 6.78 1.51
CA GLU A 172 -17.00 6.80 2.54
C GLU A 172 -16.50 6.33 3.93
N ASP A 173 -15.41 5.52 4.00
CA ASP A 173 -14.74 5.09 5.24
C ASP A 173 -13.86 6.22 5.83
#